data_7a59d43dda196d7b7beb991bdab17f29
#
_entry.id   7a59d43dda196d7b7beb991bdab17f29
#
_cell.length_a   1.000
_cell.length_b   1.000
_cell.length_c   1.000
_cell.angle_alpha   90.00
_cell.angle_beta   90.00
_cell.angle_gamma   90.00
#
_symmetry.space_group_name_H-M   'P 1'
#
loop_
_entity.id
_entity.type
_entity.pdbx_description
1 polymer ?
#
loop_
_entity_poly.entity_id
_entity_poly.type
_entity_poly.pdbx_seq_one_letter_code
_entity_poly.pdbx_strand_id
1 'polypeptide(L)'
;MEELSLKSFEEAAEKVKEATLPTNLVYSEYFSSQTGNRVYLKPENMQYTGAYKVRGAYYKISTMSEEARQKGLITASAGNHAQGVAFAAKKYGVKATVVMPTTTPLIKVNRTKGYGAEVILYGNVYDEACEYAMKLAKEKGLTFVHPFDDLDVATGQGSIAMEIIKELPTVDYILVPIGGGGLATGVSTLAKLLNPNIKVIGVEPAGANCLQESLKAGKVVTLPTVSTIADGTAVKTPGSKLFPSLQKNLDDIITVPDEDLIVAFLDMVENHKMIVENSGLLTVAALKQLDVKDKKIVSILSGGNMDVITMSSVVQQGLVQRSRIFTVSVLLPDKPGELVRVASIIAEANGNVIKLEHNQFVSINRKATVELRITIEAFGHEHKDEIVDKLEAAGLRPRIVKVNI
;
A
#
# COMPACT_ATOMS: atom_id res chain seq x y z
N MET A 1 -5.70 20.66 -25.82
CA MET A 1 -5.40 19.66 -24.75
C MET A 1 -5.93 18.34 -25.27
N GLU A 2 -5.10 17.31 -25.33
CA GLU A 2 -5.58 15.96 -25.61
C GLU A 2 -6.56 15.58 -24.50
N GLU A 3 -7.80 15.32 -24.87
CA GLU A 3 -8.87 15.02 -23.95
C GLU A 3 -8.96 13.49 -23.80
N LEU A 4 -9.03 13.00 -22.55
CA LEU A 4 -9.24 11.58 -22.26
C LEU A 4 -10.62 11.19 -22.79
N SER A 5 -10.68 10.41 -23.86
CA SER A 5 -11.91 10.02 -24.54
C SER A 5 -12.28 8.55 -24.29
N LEU A 6 -13.57 8.21 -24.41
CA LEU A 6 -14.02 6.83 -24.29
C LEU A 6 -13.28 5.92 -25.29
N LYS A 7 -13.09 6.38 -26.51
CA LYS A 7 -12.36 5.65 -27.56
C LYS A 7 -10.93 5.32 -27.14
N SER A 8 -10.18 6.29 -26.57
CA SER A 8 -8.82 6.02 -26.11
C SER A 8 -8.76 5.00 -24.96
N PHE A 9 -9.76 5.00 -24.07
CA PHE A 9 -9.86 3.98 -23.04
C PHE A 9 -10.22 2.60 -23.56
N GLU A 10 -11.10 2.51 -24.57
CA GLU A 10 -11.42 1.24 -25.24
C GLU A 10 -10.18 0.66 -25.94
N GLU A 11 -9.46 1.48 -26.68
CA GLU A 11 -8.18 1.10 -27.32
C GLU A 11 -7.16 0.62 -26.28
N ALA A 12 -7.03 1.36 -25.16
CA ALA A 12 -6.13 0.98 -24.08
C ALA A 12 -6.55 -0.34 -23.43
N ALA A 13 -7.84 -0.53 -23.17
CA ALA A 13 -8.36 -1.75 -22.56
C ALA A 13 -8.09 -3.00 -23.41
N GLU A 14 -8.19 -2.87 -24.75
CA GLU A 14 -7.81 -3.97 -25.64
C GLU A 14 -6.28 -4.18 -25.67
N LYS A 15 -5.52 -3.09 -25.75
CA LYS A 15 -4.07 -3.16 -25.89
C LYS A 15 -3.36 -3.74 -24.66
N VAL A 16 -3.78 -3.37 -23.45
CA VAL A 16 -3.15 -3.87 -22.23
C VAL A 16 -3.34 -5.36 -22.00
N LYS A 17 -4.32 -6.01 -22.61
CA LYS A 17 -4.53 -7.47 -22.51
C LYS A 17 -3.30 -8.26 -22.97
N GLU A 18 -2.49 -7.71 -23.85
CA GLU A 18 -1.25 -8.34 -24.32
C GLU A 18 -0.18 -8.47 -23.21
N ALA A 19 -0.30 -7.67 -22.14
CA ALA A 19 0.72 -7.54 -21.09
C ALA A 19 0.18 -7.67 -19.68
N THR A 20 -1.11 -7.98 -19.50
CA THR A 20 -1.73 -8.08 -18.19
C THR A 20 -2.45 -9.41 -17.99
N LEU A 21 -2.58 -9.80 -16.74
CA LEU A 21 -3.45 -10.90 -16.33
C LEU A 21 -4.88 -10.37 -16.11
N PRO A 22 -5.91 -11.11 -16.44
CA PRO A 22 -7.25 -10.81 -15.99
C PRO A 22 -7.30 -10.92 -14.45
N THR A 23 -7.64 -9.81 -13.80
CA THR A 23 -7.77 -9.72 -12.34
C THR A 23 -9.25 -9.58 -11.99
N ASN A 24 -9.97 -10.69 -12.03
CA ASN A 24 -11.40 -10.69 -11.75
C ASN A 24 -11.72 -10.18 -10.35
N LEU A 25 -12.90 -9.63 -10.17
CA LEU A 25 -13.37 -9.14 -8.87
C LEU A 25 -13.53 -10.29 -7.89
N VAL A 26 -13.03 -10.11 -6.68
CA VAL A 26 -13.17 -11.06 -5.58
C VAL A 26 -14.16 -10.49 -4.57
N TYR A 27 -15.31 -11.14 -4.39
CA TYR A 27 -16.24 -10.76 -3.34
C TYR A 27 -15.62 -11.01 -1.97
N SER A 28 -15.74 -10.04 -1.07
CA SER A 28 -15.25 -10.12 0.29
C SER A 28 -16.39 -10.24 1.28
N GLU A 29 -16.68 -11.44 1.74
CA GLU A 29 -17.64 -11.66 2.82
C GLU A 29 -17.22 -10.91 4.10
N TYR A 30 -15.92 -10.95 4.43
CA TYR A 30 -15.35 -10.33 5.61
C TYR A 30 -15.61 -8.81 5.64
N PHE A 31 -15.21 -8.07 4.61
CA PHE A 31 -15.45 -6.62 4.57
C PHE A 31 -16.92 -6.27 4.35
N SER A 32 -17.67 -7.12 3.66
CA SER A 32 -19.11 -6.90 3.47
C SER A 32 -19.86 -6.97 4.79
N SER A 33 -19.61 -7.98 5.63
CA SER A 33 -20.23 -8.13 6.94
C SER A 33 -19.87 -6.98 7.89
N GLN A 34 -18.61 -6.51 7.87
CA GLN A 34 -18.19 -5.41 8.73
C GLN A 34 -18.80 -4.06 8.35
N THR A 35 -19.00 -3.81 7.06
CA THR A 35 -19.46 -2.51 6.57
C THR A 35 -20.95 -2.43 6.28
N GLY A 36 -21.65 -3.57 6.20
CA GLY A 36 -23.05 -3.63 5.76
C GLY A 36 -23.21 -3.27 4.27
N ASN A 37 -22.17 -3.50 3.46
CA ASN A 37 -22.12 -3.27 2.03
C ASN A 37 -21.78 -4.56 1.29
N ARG A 38 -21.79 -4.55 -0.03
CA ARG A 38 -21.27 -5.63 -0.88
C ARG A 38 -19.92 -5.19 -1.41
N VAL A 39 -18.84 -5.64 -0.74
CA VAL A 39 -17.49 -5.26 -1.04
C VAL A 39 -16.82 -6.26 -1.97
N TYR A 40 -16.22 -5.75 -3.03
CA TYR A 40 -15.45 -6.50 -4.01
C TYR A 40 -14.03 -5.95 -4.05
N LEU A 41 -13.05 -6.82 -4.22
CA LEU A 41 -11.64 -6.48 -4.34
C LEU A 41 -11.20 -6.63 -5.80
N LYS A 42 -10.53 -5.61 -6.36
CA LYS A 42 -9.88 -5.66 -7.67
C LYS A 42 -8.39 -5.94 -7.46
N PRO A 43 -7.91 -7.20 -7.60
CA PRO A 43 -6.60 -7.63 -7.12
C PRO A 43 -5.47 -7.33 -8.12
N GLU A 44 -5.14 -6.06 -8.34
CA GLU A 44 -4.03 -5.65 -9.19
C GLU A 44 -2.65 -6.01 -8.60
N ASN A 45 -2.58 -6.39 -7.32
CA ASN A 45 -1.41 -7.02 -6.71
C ASN A 45 -1.05 -8.38 -7.34
N MET A 46 -1.97 -9.00 -8.08
CA MET A 46 -1.78 -10.29 -8.76
C MET A 46 -1.30 -10.17 -10.22
N GLN A 47 -1.01 -8.97 -10.70
CA GLN A 47 -0.45 -8.75 -12.05
C GLN A 47 0.96 -9.37 -12.20
N TYR A 48 1.41 -9.59 -13.44
CA TYR A 48 2.74 -10.14 -13.75
C TYR A 48 3.89 -9.43 -13.02
N THR A 49 3.78 -8.10 -12.87
CA THR A 49 4.76 -7.29 -12.15
C THR A 49 4.39 -7.03 -10.69
N GLY A 50 3.36 -7.70 -10.19
CA GLY A 50 2.86 -7.53 -8.83
C GLY A 50 2.17 -6.19 -8.55
N ALA A 51 1.80 -5.41 -9.60
CA ALA A 51 1.09 -4.14 -9.45
C ALA A 51 0.49 -3.66 -10.77
N TYR A 52 -0.52 -2.78 -10.67
CA TYR A 52 -1.25 -2.20 -11.81
C TYR A 52 -0.40 -1.40 -12.79
N LYS A 53 0.78 -0.92 -12.38
CA LYS A 53 1.64 0.00 -13.15
C LYS A 53 2.00 -0.51 -14.54
N VAL A 54 2.01 -1.81 -14.75
CA VAL A 54 2.24 -2.44 -16.06
C VAL A 54 1.24 -1.97 -17.11
N ARG A 55 -0.01 -1.72 -16.75
CA ARG A 55 -1.09 -1.28 -17.66
C ARG A 55 -0.74 0.04 -18.32
N GLY A 56 -0.49 1.09 -17.53
CA GLY A 56 -0.15 2.41 -18.05
C GLY A 56 1.22 2.45 -18.75
N ALA A 57 2.21 1.74 -18.23
CA ALA A 57 3.53 1.64 -18.87
C ALA A 57 3.41 0.97 -20.26
N TYR A 58 2.69 -0.14 -20.35
CA TYR A 58 2.51 -0.86 -21.59
C TYR A 58 1.73 -0.04 -22.63
N TYR A 59 0.61 0.59 -22.23
CA TYR A 59 -0.17 1.42 -23.12
C TYR A 59 0.65 2.62 -23.60
N LYS A 60 1.33 3.34 -22.72
CA LYS A 60 2.20 4.46 -23.09
C LYS A 60 3.24 4.06 -24.14
N ILE A 61 3.91 2.94 -23.94
CA ILE A 61 4.91 2.45 -24.90
C ILE A 61 4.25 2.06 -26.22
N SER A 62 3.02 1.55 -26.20
CA SER A 62 2.28 1.18 -27.40
C SER A 62 1.91 2.38 -28.30
N THR A 63 1.64 3.54 -27.70
CA THR A 63 1.28 4.77 -28.43
C THR A 63 2.48 5.47 -29.07
N MET A 64 3.70 5.12 -28.69
CA MET A 64 4.92 5.69 -29.24
C MET A 64 5.15 5.22 -30.69
N SER A 65 5.74 6.08 -31.52
CA SER A 65 6.25 5.66 -32.82
C SER A 65 7.35 4.59 -32.66
N GLU A 66 7.51 3.75 -33.67
CA GLU A 66 8.57 2.74 -33.66
C GLU A 66 9.96 3.38 -33.49
N GLU A 67 10.20 4.51 -34.18
CA GLU A 67 11.45 5.27 -34.06
C GLU A 67 11.71 5.71 -32.61
N ALA A 68 10.69 6.25 -31.92
CA ALA A 68 10.81 6.67 -30.52
C ALA A 68 11.10 5.49 -29.59
N ARG A 69 10.47 4.33 -29.82
CA ARG A 69 10.75 3.10 -29.06
C ARG A 69 12.18 2.59 -29.29
N GLN A 70 12.66 2.59 -30.52
CA GLN A 70 13.99 2.09 -30.88
C GLN A 70 15.14 2.95 -30.31
N LYS A 71 14.91 4.23 -30.07
CA LYS A 71 15.87 5.08 -29.33
C LYS A 71 16.08 4.60 -27.90
N GLY A 72 15.14 3.85 -27.34
CA GLY A 72 15.16 3.34 -25.98
C GLY A 72 14.36 4.20 -25.02
N LEU A 73 14.02 3.57 -23.89
CA LEU A 73 13.16 4.15 -22.85
C LEU A 73 13.97 4.44 -21.59
N ILE A 74 13.56 5.46 -20.85
CA ILE A 74 14.14 5.76 -19.54
C ILE A 74 13.03 6.17 -18.57
N THR A 75 13.19 5.78 -17.30
CA THR A 75 12.32 6.24 -16.22
C THR A 75 13.10 6.39 -14.91
N ALA A 76 12.53 7.12 -13.96
CA ALA A 76 13.00 7.16 -12.58
C ALA A 76 11.96 6.51 -11.67
N SER A 77 12.30 5.41 -11.02
CA SER A 77 11.43 4.75 -10.04
C SER A 77 12.18 3.60 -9.37
N ALA A 78 12.04 3.46 -8.07
CA ALA A 78 12.56 2.32 -7.30
C ALA A 78 11.49 1.23 -7.02
N GLY A 79 10.29 1.36 -7.61
CA GLY A 79 9.15 0.51 -7.26
C GLY A 79 8.40 -0.07 -8.46
N ASN A 80 7.08 -0.09 -8.34
CA ASN A 80 6.16 -0.74 -9.29
C ASN A 80 6.25 -0.20 -10.72
N HIS A 81 6.50 1.11 -10.87
CA HIS A 81 6.62 1.71 -12.20
C HIS A 81 7.89 1.25 -12.92
N ALA A 82 9.02 1.14 -12.22
CA ALA A 82 10.26 0.60 -12.76
C ALA A 82 10.06 -0.79 -13.37
N GLN A 83 9.42 -1.68 -12.61
CA GLN A 83 9.11 -3.04 -13.05
C GLN A 83 8.12 -3.05 -14.22
N GLY A 84 7.09 -2.19 -14.17
CA GLY A 84 6.11 -2.03 -15.25
C GLY A 84 6.76 -1.60 -16.58
N VAL A 85 7.64 -0.60 -16.54
CA VAL A 85 8.35 -0.11 -17.73
C VAL A 85 9.32 -1.18 -18.24
N ALA A 86 10.10 -1.82 -17.36
CA ALA A 86 11.04 -2.86 -17.74
C ALA A 86 10.33 -4.06 -18.41
N PHE A 87 9.23 -4.53 -17.82
CA PHE A 87 8.41 -5.60 -18.38
C PHE A 87 7.80 -5.22 -19.74
N ALA A 88 7.22 -4.02 -19.85
CA ALA A 88 6.62 -3.55 -21.08
C ALA A 88 7.67 -3.38 -22.19
N ALA A 89 8.83 -2.81 -21.88
CA ALA A 89 9.95 -2.67 -22.81
C ALA A 89 10.43 -4.04 -23.34
N LYS A 90 10.55 -5.03 -22.46
CA LYS A 90 10.89 -6.41 -22.84
C LYS A 90 9.88 -7.01 -23.83
N LYS A 91 8.58 -6.76 -23.60
CA LYS A 91 7.51 -7.22 -24.50
C LYS A 91 7.63 -6.61 -25.91
N TYR A 92 8.06 -5.34 -25.99
CA TYR A 92 8.29 -4.64 -27.28
C TYR A 92 9.69 -4.88 -27.86
N GLY A 93 10.57 -5.62 -27.19
CA GLY A 93 11.94 -5.83 -27.64
C GLY A 93 12.81 -4.57 -27.65
N VAL A 94 12.46 -3.57 -26.82
CA VAL A 94 13.19 -2.29 -26.73
C VAL A 94 13.99 -2.19 -25.43
N LYS A 95 15.07 -1.39 -25.46
CA LYS A 95 15.92 -1.17 -24.28
C LYS A 95 15.22 -0.22 -23.30
N ALA A 96 15.30 -0.54 -22.01
CA ALA A 96 14.85 0.33 -20.94
C ALA A 96 15.98 0.58 -19.95
N THR A 97 16.16 1.84 -19.56
CA THR A 97 17.04 2.28 -18.49
C THR A 97 16.19 2.77 -17.34
N VAL A 98 16.50 2.33 -16.13
CA VAL A 98 15.80 2.74 -14.91
C VAL A 98 16.79 3.39 -13.95
N VAL A 99 16.54 4.63 -13.59
CA VAL A 99 17.35 5.36 -12.60
C VAL A 99 16.68 5.21 -11.23
N MET A 100 17.45 4.78 -10.24
CA MET A 100 17.01 4.57 -8.86
C MET A 100 17.95 5.29 -7.88
N PRO A 101 17.45 5.77 -6.73
CA PRO A 101 18.34 6.23 -5.65
C PRO A 101 19.32 5.15 -5.22
N THR A 102 20.52 5.55 -4.78
CA THR A 102 21.54 4.64 -4.25
C THR A 102 21.09 3.89 -3.00
N THR A 103 20.12 4.45 -2.28
CA THR A 103 19.49 3.88 -1.09
C THR A 103 18.46 2.77 -1.40
N THR A 104 18.20 2.50 -2.68
CA THR A 104 17.20 1.50 -3.10
C THR A 104 17.61 0.09 -2.67
N PRO A 105 16.73 -0.67 -1.99
CA PRO A 105 17.02 -2.04 -1.61
C PRO A 105 17.40 -2.93 -2.79
N LEU A 106 18.43 -3.75 -2.63
CA LEU A 106 18.97 -4.62 -3.71
C LEU A 106 17.91 -5.54 -4.31
N ILE A 107 16.92 -5.96 -3.54
CA ILE A 107 15.84 -6.80 -4.04
C ILE A 107 15.01 -6.10 -5.12
N LYS A 108 14.75 -4.79 -4.96
CA LYS A 108 14.02 -3.97 -5.95
C LYS A 108 14.86 -3.76 -7.21
N VAL A 109 16.18 -3.52 -7.05
CA VAL A 109 17.14 -3.41 -8.14
C VAL A 109 17.17 -4.71 -8.95
N ASN A 110 17.34 -5.85 -8.28
CA ASN A 110 17.46 -7.15 -8.93
C ASN A 110 16.16 -7.58 -9.63
N ARG A 111 14.99 -7.29 -9.05
CA ARG A 111 13.70 -7.53 -9.72
C ARG A 111 13.59 -6.75 -11.02
N THR A 112 13.96 -5.48 -11.02
CA THR A 112 13.92 -4.64 -12.24
C THR A 112 14.90 -5.15 -13.31
N LYS A 113 16.14 -5.52 -12.91
CA LYS A 113 17.11 -6.16 -13.82
C LYS A 113 16.58 -7.51 -14.37
N GLY A 114 15.84 -8.27 -13.58
CA GLY A 114 15.24 -9.54 -14.00
C GLY A 114 14.24 -9.39 -15.14
N TYR A 115 13.62 -8.21 -15.30
CA TYR A 115 12.80 -7.87 -16.47
C TYR A 115 13.62 -7.39 -17.67
N GLY A 116 14.95 -7.30 -17.57
CA GLY A 116 15.84 -6.96 -18.68
C GLY A 116 16.21 -5.48 -18.78
N ALA A 117 15.85 -4.66 -17.80
CA ALA A 117 16.24 -3.24 -17.80
C ALA A 117 17.66 -3.03 -17.29
N GLU A 118 18.36 -2.04 -17.85
CA GLU A 118 19.56 -1.46 -17.27
C GLU A 118 19.18 -0.62 -16.06
N VAL A 119 19.82 -0.83 -14.91
CA VAL A 119 19.58 -0.04 -13.70
C VAL A 119 20.79 0.81 -13.38
N ILE A 120 20.57 2.12 -13.27
CA ILE A 120 21.55 3.12 -12.85
C ILE A 120 21.18 3.59 -11.44
N LEU A 121 22.11 3.48 -10.50
CA LEU A 121 21.96 4.02 -9.15
C LEU A 121 22.55 5.43 -9.11
N TYR A 122 21.72 6.43 -8.78
CA TYR A 122 22.12 7.83 -8.74
C TYR A 122 21.32 8.64 -7.72
N GLY A 123 22.02 9.48 -6.95
CA GLY A 123 21.43 10.32 -5.91
C GLY A 123 20.97 9.52 -4.69
N ASN A 124 20.50 10.21 -3.67
CA ASN A 124 20.05 9.63 -2.41
C ASN A 124 18.52 9.60 -2.28
N VAL A 125 17.83 10.45 -3.06
CA VAL A 125 16.37 10.60 -3.05
C VAL A 125 15.83 10.51 -4.47
N TYR A 126 14.50 10.30 -4.56
CA TYR A 126 13.79 10.16 -5.83
C TYR A 126 13.98 11.37 -6.75
N ASP A 127 13.93 12.59 -6.21
CA ASP A 127 14.00 13.81 -7.02
C ASP A 127 15.35 13.90 -7.77
N GLU A 128 16.46 13.59 -7.11
CA GLU A 128 17.79 13.56 -7.72
C GLU A 128 17.89 12.49 -8.82
N ALA A 129 17.35 11.30 -8.58
CA ALA A 129 17.30 10.23 -9.58
C ALA A 129 16.44 10.63 -10.79
N CYS A 130 15.33 11.33 -10.56
CA CYS A 130 14.43 11.80 -11.60
C CYS A 130 15.06 12.89 -12.47
N GLU A 131 15.69 13.88 -11.86
CA GLU A 131 16.43 14.93 -12.57
C GLU A 131 17.54 14.34 -13.44
N TYR A 132 18.30 13.39 -12.89
CA TYR A 132 19.35 12.70 -13.65
C TYR A 132 18.78 11.89 -14.82
N ALA A 133 17.67 11.19 -14.61
CA ALA A 133 17.00 10.43 -15.67
C ALA A 133 16.51 11.37 -16.80
N MET A 134 15.92 12.51 -16.48
CA MET A 134 15.48 13.50 -17.46
C MET A 134 16.66 14.11 -18.23
N LYS A 135 17.77 14.41 -17.55
CA LYS A 135 19.01 14.86 -18.19
C LYS A 135 19.53 13.81 -19.17
N LEU A 136 19.62 12.57 -18.74
CA LEU A 136 20.12 11.45 -19.54
C LEU A 136 19.18 11.18 -20.75
N ALA A 137 17.87 11.31 -20.55
CA ALA A 137 16.88 11.23 -21.63
C ALA A 137 17.19 12.24 -22.74
N LYS A 138 17.44 13.49 -22.38
CA LYS A 138 17.76 14.57 -23.33
C LYS A 138 19.10 14.34 -24.02
N GLU A 139 20.13 13.96 -23.29
CA GLU A 139 21.49 13.74 -23.81
C GLU A 139 21.56 12.56 -24.81
N LYS A 140 20.86 11.48 -24.50
CA LYS A 140 20.88 10.24 -25.31
C LYS A 140 19.69 10.10 -26.27
N GLY A 141 18.75 11.05 -26.27
CA GLY A 141 17.55 10.99 -27.08
C GLY A 141 16.58 9.88 -26.68
N LEU A 142 16.61 9.44 -25.39
CA LEU A 142 15.73 8.40 -24.87
C LEU A 142 14.34 8.98 -24.57
N THR A 143 13.31 8.15 -24.67
CA THR A 143 11.95 8.57 -24.31
C THR A 143 11.72 8.36 -22.82
N PHE A 144 11.43 9.45 -22.09
CA PHE A 144 11.10 9.39 -20.68
C PHE A 144 9.66 8.91 -20.45
N VAL A 145 9.49 7.84 -19.70
CA VAL A 145 8.18 7.29 -19.30
C VAL A 145 7.87 7.73 -17.88
N HIS A 146 6.96 8.73 -17.76
CA HIS A 146 6.63 9.32 -16.46
C HIS A 146 5.82 8.34 -15.60
N PRO A 147 6.06 8.24 -14.28
CA PRO A 147 5.37 7.29 -13.41
C PRO A 147 3.87 7.55 -13.19
N PHE A 148 3.38 8.76 -13.47
CA PHE A 148 1.97 9.12 -13.30
C PHE A 148 1.52 10.35 -14.11
N ASP A 149 2.29 11.45 -14.21
CA ASP A 149 1.87 12.73 -14.85
C ASP A 149 1.96 12.67 -16.37
N ASP A 150 1.24 11.71 -16.96
CA ASP A 150 1.16 11.45 -18.39
C ASP A 150 -0.23 10.89 -18.73
N LEU A 151 -0.92 11.49 -19.71
CA LEU A 151 -2.30 11.12 -20.05
C LEU A 151 -2.41 9.72 -20.65
N ASP A 152 -1.42 9.27 -21.45
CA ASP A 152 -1.43 7.91 -21.98
C ASP A 152 -1.21 6.88 -20.85
N VAL A 153 -0.32 7.20 -19.91
CA VAL A 153 -0.17 6.36 -18.70
C VAL A 153 -1.48 6.28 -17.94
N ALA A 154 -2.15 7.42 -17.69
CA ALA A 154 -3.44 7.44 -17.01
C ALA A 154 -4.52 6.69 -17.80
N THR A 155 -4.55 6.80 -19.12
CA THR A 155 -5.47 6.07 -20.01
C THR A 155 -5.29 4.56 -19.86
N GLY A 156 -4.05 4.07 -19.90
CA GLY A 156 -3.74 2.66 -19.67
C GLY A 156 -4.21 2.17 -18.29
N GLN A 157 -4.05 2.98 -17.24
CA GLN A 157 -4.56 2.65 -15.89
C GLN A 157 -6.09 2.60 -15.84
N GLY A 158 -6.77 3.42 -16.65
CA GLY A 158 -8.23 3.42 -16.76
C GLY A 158 -8.83 2.10 -17.22
N SER A 159 -8.05 1.23 -17.88
CA SER A 159 -8.48 -0.13 -18.24
C SER A 159 -9.00 -0.94 -17.04
N ILE A 160 -8.57 -0.62 -15.83
CA ILE A 160 -9.07 -1.24 -14.59
C ILE A 160 -10.56 -0.93 -14.41
N ALA A 161 -10.98 0.32 -14.62
CA ALA A 161 -12.39 0.69 -14.52
C ALA A 161 -13.22 0.02 -15.62
N MET A 162 -12.67 -0.17 -16.83
CA MET A 162 -13.34 -0.91 -17.89
C MET A 162 -13.64 -2.36 -17.47
N GLU A 163 -12.66 -3.03 -16.87
CA GLU A 163 -12.84 -4.39 -16.35
C GLU A 163 -13.84 -4.42 -15.20
N ILE A 164 -13.75 -3.49 -14.23
CA ILE A 164 -14.67 -3.40 -13.10
C ILE A 164 -16.12 -3.23 -13.57
N ILE A 165 -16.39 -2.26 -14.46
CA ILE A 165 -17.75 -1.94 -14.89
C ILE A 165 -18.31 -3.05 -15.79
N LYS A 166 -17.47 -3.70 -16.59
CA LYS A 166 -17.87 -4.86 -17.40
C LYS A 166 -18.28 -6.04 -16.53
N GLU A 167 -17.56 -6.32 -15.45
CA GLU A 167 -17.84 -7.44 -14.54
C GLU A 167 -18.95 -7.12 -13.54
N LEU A 168 -19.04 -5.87 -13.05
CA LEU A 168 -20.04 -5.37 -12.12
C LEU A 168 -20.70 -4.09 -12.65
N PRO A 169 -21.62 -4.17 -13.65
CA PRO A 169 -22.25 -2.99 -14.26
C PRO A 169 -23.04 -2.11 -13.28
N THR A 170 -23.40 -2.68 -12.13
CA THR A 170 -24.18 -2.01 -11.08
C THR A 170 -23.32 -1.57 -9.89
N VAL A 171 -22.02 -1.35 -10.09
CA VAL A 171 -21.13 -0.79 -9.06
C VAL A 171 -21.59 0.61 -8.65
N ASP A 172 -21.65 0.86 -7.34
CA ASP A 172 -22.02 2.17 -6.79
C ASP A 172 -20.77 3.00 -6.48
N TYR A 173 -19.73 2.38 -5.91
CA TYR A 173 -18.50 3.05 -5.44
C TYR A 173 -17.26 2.33 -5.93
N ILE A 174 -16.25 3.10 -6.35
CA ILE A 174 -14.90 2.61 -6.64
C ILE A 174 -13.91 3.39 -5.77
N LEU A 175 -13.18 2.70 -4.90
CA LEU A 175 -12.11 3.27 -4.09
C LEU A 175 -10.78 3.10 -4.80
N VAL A 176 -10.01 4.19 -4.92
CA VAL A 176 -8.77 4.24 -5.69
C VAL A 176 -7.66 4.83 -4.84
N PRO A 177 -6.52 4.13 -4.65
CA PRO A 177 -5.38 4.69 -3.92
C PRO A 177 -4.71 5.78 -4.76
N ILE A 178 -4.32 6.87 -4.09
CA ILE A 178 -3.73 8.04 -4.74
C ILE A 178 -2.32 8.31 -4.21
N GLY A 179 -1.37 8.39 -5.15
CA GLY A 179 -0.09 9.06 -4.97
C GLY A 179 -0.04 10.26 -5.92
N GLY A 180 0.62 10.16 -7.07
CA GLY A 180 0.64 11.22 -8.09
C GLY A 180 -0.65 11.41 -8.91
N GLY A 181 -1.65 10.54 -8.76
CA GLY A 181 -2.98 10.69 -9.36
C GLY A 181 -3.22 9.93 -10.68
N GLY A 182 -2.21 9.29 -11.29
CA GLY A 182 -2.37 8.64 -12.60
C GLY A 182 -3.44 7.54 -12.64
N LEU A 183 -3.49 6.66 -11.63
CA LEU A 183 -4.52 5.63 -11.51
C LEU A 183 -5.90 6.25 -11.31
N ALA A 184 -6.02 7.18 -10.36
CA ALA A 184 -7.28 7.83 -10.04
C ALA A 184 -7.83 8.64 -11.21
N THR A 185 -6.97 9.31 -12.00
CA THR A 185 -7.37 10.00 -13.23
C THR A 185 -7.98 9.04 -14.23
N GLY A 186 -7.29 7.94 -14.54
CA GLY A 186 -7.78 6.96 -15.50
C GLY A 186 -9.10 6.34 -15.06
N VAL A 187 -9.16 5.85 -13.82
CA VAL A 187 -10.34 5.19 -13.25
C VAL A 187 -11.53 6.15 -13.16
N SER A 188 -11.34 7.35 -12.58
CA SER A 188 -12.45 8.28 -12.37
C SER A 188 -12.97 8.83 -13.70
N THR A 189 -12.09 9.18 -14.63
CA THR A 189 -12.52 9.70 -15.93
C THR A 189 -13.34 8.65 -16.68
N LEU A 190 -12.86 7.42 -16.80
CA LEU A 190 -13.59 6.38 -17.49
C LEU A 190 -14.90 6.03 -16.78
N ALA A 191 -14.90 5.92 -15.46
CA ALA A 191 -16.13 5.66 -14.70
C ALA A 191 -17.20 6.72 -14.98
N LYS A 192 -16.84 8.01 -14.99
CA LYS A 192 -17.76 9.11 -15.28
C LYS A 192 -18.23 9.15 -16.74
N LEU A 193 -17.38 8.74 -17.68
CA LEU A 193 -17.76 8.63 -19.10
C LEU A 193 -18.78 7.51 -19.33
N LEU A 194 -18.66 6.38 -18.62
CA LEU A 194 -19.55 5.23 -18.77
C LEU A 194 -20.84 5.37 -17.95
N ASN A 195 -20.70 5.82 -16.71
CA ASN A 195 -21.84 6.03 -15.81
C ASN A 195 -21.51 7.13 -14.78
N PRO A 196 -22.02 8.34 -14.93
CA PRO A 196 -21.75 9.47 -14.03
C PRO A 196 -22.26 9.27 -12.60
N ASN A 197 -23.13 8.30 -12.36
CA ASN A 197 -23.66 7.99 -11.03
C ASN A 197 -22.67 7.18 -10.18
N ILE A 198 -21.68 6.51 -10.77
CA ILE A 198 -20.63 5.82 -10.03
C ILE A 198 -19.85 6.84 -9.22
N LYS A 199 -19.72 6.61 -7.92
CA LYS A 199 -18.90 7.42 -7.03
C LYS A 199 -17.48 6.91 -7.01
N VAL A 200 -16.52 7.77 -7.33
CA VAL A 200 -15.09 7.43 -7.28
C VAL A 200 -14.45 8.19 -6.12
N ILE A 201 -14.02 7.43 -5.12
CA ILE A 201 -13.43 7.95 -3.90
C ILE A 201 -11.91 7.75 -3.95
N GLY A 202 -11.18 8.85 -3.90
CA GLY A 202 -9.74 8.80 -3.77
C GLY A 202 -9.32 8.45 -2.34
N VAL A 203 -8.24 7.68 -2.19
CA VAL A 203 -7.71 7.36 -0.85
C VAL A 203 -6.24 7.69 -0.81
N GLU A 204 -5.86 8.60 0.09
CA GLU A 204 -4.47 8.99 0.34
C GLU A 204 -4.02 8.57 1.75
N PRO A 205 -2.72 8.30 1.97
CA PRO A 205 -2.20 8.19 3.33
C PRO A 205 -2.25 9.56 4.01
N ALA A 206 -2.61 9.59 5.29
CA ALA A 206 -2.71 10.83 6.06
C ALA A 206 -1.39 11.64 6.06
N GLY A 207 -0.26 10.93 6.02
CA GLY A 207 1.08 11.54 5.97
C GLY A 207 1.56 11.96 4.58
N ALA A 208 0.73 11.80 3.50
CA ALA A 208 1.06 12.20 2.13
C ALA A 208 -0.20 12.54 1.32
N ASN A 209 -1.01 13.47 1.82
CA ASN A 209 -2.32 13.85 1.29
C ASN A 209 -2.24 15.03 0.30
N CYS A 210 -1.30 15.02 -0.62
CA CYS A 210 -1.02 16.15 -1.51
C CYS A 210 -2.19 16.51 -2.45
N LEU A 211 -2.99 15.55 -2.89
CA LEU A 211 -4.15 15.83 -3.72
C LEU A 211 -5.30 16.43 -2.92
N GLN A 212 -5.57 15.95 -1.70
CA GLN A 212 -6.57 16.53 -0.82
C GLN A 212 -6.29 18.03 -0.57
N GLU A 213 -5.03 18.36 -0.22
CA GLU A 213 -4.64 19.75 -0.02
C GLU A 213 -4.72 20.57 -1.33
N SER A 214 -4.39 19.96 -2.46
CA SER A 214 -4.51 20.62 -3.77
C SER A 214 -5.97 20.91 -4.14
N LEU A 215 -6.90 19.98 -3.87
CA LEU A 215 -8.33 20.18 -4.13
C LEU A 215 -8.92 21.27 -3.22
N LYS A 216 -8.55 21.29 -1.94
CA LYS A 216 -8.94 22.35 -1.01
C LYS A 216 -8.44 23.73 -1.46
N ALA A 217 -7.21 23.78 -1.99
CA ALA A 217 -6.61 25.04 -2.48
C ALA A 217 -7.10 25.44 -3.90
N GLY A 218 -7.79 24.55 -4.62
CA GLY A 218 -8.18 24.77 -6.03
C GLY A 218 -7.01 24.83 -7.02
N LYS A 219 -5.82 24.41 -6.61
CA LYS A 219 -4.58 24.40 -7.41
C LYS A 219 -3.62 23.32 -6.90
N VAL A 220 -2.68 22.92 -7.74
CA VAL A 220 -1.62 21.99 -7.35
C VAL A 220 -0.80 22.56 -6.20
N VAL A 221 -0.67 21.80 -5.12
CA VAL A 221 0.09 22.13 -3.91
C VAL A 221 1.19 21.08 -3.71
N THR A 222 2.38 21.52 -3.35
CA THR A 222 3.49 20.65 -2.96
C THR A 222 3.58 20.61 -1.44
N LEU A 223 3.49 19.42 -0.86
CA LEU A 223 3.69 19.22 0.58
C LEU A 223 5.16 19.47 0.96
N PRO A 224 5.42 20.10 2.10
CA PRO A 224 6.79 20.31 2.57
C PRO A 224 7.50 19.01 2.91
N THR A 225 6.76 18.06 3.48
CA THR A 225 7.26 16.73 3.88
C THR A 225 6.21 15.67 3.61
N VAL A 226 6.65 14.42 3.47
CA VAL A 226 5.78 13.23 3.46
C VAL A 226 6.33 12.23 4.46
N SER A 227 5.43 11.59 5.21
CA SER A 227 5.77 10.56 6.19
C SER A 227 4.66 9.52 6.23
N THR A 228 4.90 8.36 5.60
CA THR A 228 3.97 7.23 5.58
C THR A 228 4.70 5.94 5.24
N ILE A 229 4.19 4.82 5.72
CA ILE A 229 4.65 3.47 5.33
C ILE A 229 4.15 3.07 3.93
N ALA A 230 3.19 3.81 3.35
CA ALA A 230 2.66 3.58 2.00
C ALA A 230 3.57 4.18 0.93
N ASP A 231 4.78 3.63 0.75
CA ASP A 231 5.86 4.14 -0.09
C ASP A 231 5.46 4.36 -1.55
N GLY A 232 4.60 3.51 -2.12
CA GLY A 232 4.09 3.65 -3.49
C GLY A 232 3.18 4.86 -3.73
N THR A 233 2.67 5.48 -2.65
CA THR A 233 1.81 6.67 -2.67
C THR A 233 2.41 7.87 -1.92
N ALA A 234 3.65 7.76 -1.44
CA ALA A 234 4.38 8.82 -0.73
C ALA A 234 4.86 9.91 -1.71
N VAL A 235 3.95 10.70 -2.24
CA VAL A 235 4.19 11.73 -3.26
C VAL A 235 3.93 13.11 -2.67
N LYS A 236 4.88 14.05 -2.90
CA LYS A 236 4.74 15.44 -2.40
C LYS A 236 3.80 16.30 -3.24
N THR A 237 3.71 16.02 -4.55
CA THR A 237 3.00 16.87 -5.51
C THR A 237 2.20 16.01 -6.46
N PRO A 238 0.88 16.23 -6.63
CA PRO A 238 0.10 15.50 -7.62
C PRO A 238 0.47 15.94 -9.03
N GLY A 239 0.17 15.11 -10.02
CA GLY A 239 0.41 15.41 -11.43
C GLY A 239 -0.33 16.67 -11.89
N SER A 240 0.42 17.62 -12.40
CA SER A 240 -0.14 18.91 -12.84
C SER A 240 -1.04 18.77 -14.08
N LYS A 241 -0.72 17.85 -14.98
CA LYS A 241 -1.53 17.53 -16.16
C LYS A 241 -2.80 16.78 -15.78
N LEU A 242 -2.79 16.06 -14.67
CA LEU A 242 -3.87 15.21 -14.20
C LEU A 242 -4.88 15.95 -13.32
N PHE A 243 -4.42 17.01 -12.64
CA PHE A 243 -5.19 17.74 -11.66
C PHE A 243 -6.58 18.22 -12.15
N PRO A 244 -6.74 18.79 -13.35
CA PRO A 244 -8.05 19.20 -13.85
C PRO A 244 -9.06 18.05 -13.94
N SER A 245 -8.60 16.88 -14.37
CA SER A 245 -9.44 15.67 -14.46
C SER A 245 -9.79 15.12 -13.09
N LEU A 246 -8.85 15.11 -12.15
CA LEU A 246 -9.07 14.69 -10.77
C LEU A 246 -10.07 15.60 -10.06
N GLN A 247 -9.91 16.91 -10.20
CA GLN A 247 -10.84 17.90 -9.63
C GLN A 247 -12.27 17.75 -10.16
N LYS A 248 -12.41 17.37 -11.44
CA LYS A 248 -13.71 17.20 -12.09
C LYS A 248 -14.40 15.88 -11.73
N ASN A 249 -13.64 14.78 -11.63
CA ASN A 249 -14.17 13.42 -11.69
C ASN A 249 -14.14 12.67 -10.36
N LEU A 250 -13.34 13.10 -9.36
CA LEU A 250 -13.39 12.52 -8.03
C LEU A 250 -14.58 13.10 -7.26
N ASP A 251 -15.31 12.22 -6.58
CA ASP A 251 -16.45 12.62 -5.75
C ASP A 251 -16.02 13.01 -4.33
N ASP A 252 -14.96 12.36 -3.80
CA ASP A 252 -14.42 12.65 -2.48
C ASP A 252 -13.00 12.09 -2.33
N ILE A 253 -12.30 12.51 -1.25
CA ILE A 253 -11.01 11.96 -0.83
C ILE A 253 -11.04 11.61 0.65
N ILE A 254 -10.66 10.37 0.96
CA ILE A 254 -10.46 9.85 2.31
C ILE A 254 -8.96 9.78 2.59
N THR A 255 -8.55 10.19 3.79
CA THR A 255 -7.17 9.96 4.27
C THR A 255 -7.14 8.86 5.31
N VAL A 256 -6.11 8.01 5.23
CA VAL A 256 -5.93 6.83 6.10
C VAL A 256 -4.62 6.94 6.86
N PRO A 257 -4.61 6.81 8.19
CA PRO A 257 -3.40 6.76 8.99
C PRO A 257 -2.66 5.42 8.80
N ASP A 258 -1.35 5.42 9.01
CA ASP A 258 -0.49 4.24 8.80
C ASP A 258 -0.88 3.04 9.70
N GLU A 259 -1.40 3.31 10.89
CA GLU A 259 -1.88 2.29 11.83
C GLU A 259 -3.02 1.45 11.24
N ASP A 260 -3.92 2.06 10.47
CA ASP A 260 -5.02 1.34 9.82
C ASP A 260 -4.53 0.45 8.68
N LEU A 261 -3.43 0.81 8.01
CA LEU A 261 -2.80 -0.03 6.98
C LEU A 261 -2.22 -1.31 7.58
N ILE A 262 -1.60 -1.21 8.77
CA ILE A 262 -1.06 -2.36 9.49
C ILE A 262 -2.18 -3.35 9.84
N VAL A 263 -3.32 -2.85 10.31
CA VAL A 263 -4.51 -3.68 10.61
C VAL A 263 -5.07 -4.29 9.33
N ALA A 264 -5.22 -3.50 8.26
CA ALA A 264 -5.71 -3.95 6.97
C ALA A 264 -4.82 -5.05 6.35
N PHE A 265 -3.50 -5.00 6.58
CA PHE A 265 -2.59 -6.06 6.13
C PHE A 265 -2.95 -7.41 6.74
N LEU A 266 -3.18 -7.47 8.06
CA LEU A 266 -3.59 -8.70 8.74
C LEU A 266 -4.96 -9.18 8.20
N ASP A 267 -5.92 -8.27 8.01
CA ASP A 267 -7.24 -8.62 7.44
C ASP A 267 -7.09 -9.30 6.07
N MET A 268 -6.20 -8.77 5.21
CA MET A 268 -5.96 -9.35 3.88
C MET A 268 -5.30 -10.73 3.97
N VAL A 269 -4.29 -10.89 4.82
CA VAL A 269 -3.57 -12.16 4.96
C VAL A 269 -4.49 -13.22 5.61
N GLU A 270 -5.20 -12.89 6.67
CA GLU A 270 -5.99 -13.84 7.45
C GLU A 270 -7.29 -14.23 6.73
N ASN A 271 -7.98 -13.30 6.07
CA ASN A 271 -9.30 -13.55 5.50
C ASN A 271 -9.30 -13.77 3.99
N HIS A 272 -8.32 -13.20 3.25
CA HIS A 272 -8.27 -13.30 1.79
C HIS A 272 -7.06 -14.08 1.26
N LYS A 273 -6.08 -14.40 2.11
CA LYS A 273 -4.82 -15.09 1.72
C LYS A 273 -4.03 -14.33 0.64
N MET A 274 -4.16 -12.99 0.65
CA MET A 274 -3.52 -12.10 -0.30
C MET A 274 -2.48 -11.22 0.38
N ILE A 275 -1.30 -11.10 -0.24
CA ILE A 275 -0.28 -10.14 0.15
C ILE A 275 -0.50 -8.87 -0.68
N VAL A 276 -0.77 -7.76 0.03
CA VAL A 276 -0.99 -6.44 -0.54
C VAL A 276 -0.02 -5.47 0.10
N GLU A 277 0.69 -4.67 -0.70
CA GLU A 277 1.59 -3.64 -0.18
C GLU A 277 0.83 -2.48 0.48
N ASN A 278 1.50 -1.73 1.35
CA ASN A 278 0.84 -0.68 2.15
C ASN A 278 0.04 0.32 1.30
N SER A 279 0.53 0.72 0.13
CA SER A 279 -0.21 1.60 -0.78
C SER A 279 -1.47 0.94 -1.37
N GLY A 280 -1.45 -0.37 -1.57
CA GLY A 280 -2.61 -1.14 -2.04
C GLY A 280 -3.67 -1.36 -0.96
N LEU A 281 -3.27 -1.27 0.32
CA LEU A 281 -4.17 -1.42 1.48
C LEU A 281 -5.01 -0.19 1.77
N LEU A 282 -4.64 0.98 1.25
CA LEU A 282 -5.36 2.25 1.49
C LEU A 282 -6.87 2.10 1.29
N THR A 283 -7.27 1.48 0.20
CA THR A 283 -8.68 1.36 -0.17
C THR A 283 -9.49 0.43 0.73
N VAL A 284 -8.89 -0.64 1.24
CA VAL A 284 -9.57 -1.53 2.21
C VAL A 284 -9.60 -0.93 3.60
N ALA A 285 -8.55 -0.21 4.02
CA ALA A 285 -8.53 0.50 5.29
C ALA A 285 -9.57 1.64 5.33
N ALA A 286 -9.80 2.32 4.19
CA ALA A 286 -10.80 3.37 4.05
C ALA A 286 -12.26 2.87 4.13
N LEU A 287 -12.54 1.59 3.93
CA LEU A 287 -13.90 1.05 3.92
C LEU A 287 -14.70 1.39 5.18
N LYS A 288 -14.04 1.44 6.34
CA LYS A 288 -14.67 1.75 7.63
C LYS A 288 -15.10 3.22 7.75
N GLN A 289 -14.55 4.10 6.93
CA GLN A 289 -14.84 5.54 6.93
C GLN A 289 -16.00 5.92 5.99
N LEU A 290 -16.48 4.98 5.18
CA LEU A 290 -17.63 5.20 4.30
C LEU A 290 -18.94 5.07 5.09
N ASP A 291 -19.64 6.20 5.22
CA ASP A 291 -20.98 6.22 5.86
C ASP A 291 -22.09 5.88 4.85
N VAL A 292 -22.02 4.65 4.30
CA VAL A 292 -23.02 4.13 3.34
C VAL A 292 -23.34 2.67 3.65
N LYS A 293 -24.56 2.24 3.31
CA LYS A 293 -25.04 0.86 3.50
C LYS A 293 -25.67 0.35 2.23
N ASP A 294 -25.70 -0.97 2.08
CA ASP A 294 -26.31 -1.69 0.95
C ASP A 294 -25.76 -1.31 -0.43
N LYS A 295 -24.53 -0.79 -0.48
CA LYS A 295 -23.85 -0.38 -1.71
C LYS A 295 -22.91 -1.46 -2.23
N LYS A 296 -22.73 -1.50 -3.54
CA LYS A 296 -21.70 -2.29 -4.23
C LYS A 296 -20.44 -1.45 -4.34
N ILE A 297 -19.43 -1.84 -3.59
CA ILE A 297 -18.17 -1.10 -3.46
C ILE A 297 -17.03 -1.95 -4.03
N VAL A 298 -16.24 -1.39 -4.93
CA VAL A 298 -15.01 -2.01 -5.43
C VAL A 298 -13.81 -1.31 -4.84
N SER A 299 -12.94 -2.07 -4.18
CA SER A 299 -11.68 -1.61 -3.60
C SER A 299 -10.51 -2.08 -4.48
N ILE A 300 -9.72 -1.16 -5.03
CA ILE A 300 -8.60 -1.49 -5.91
C ILE A 300 -7.36 -1.78 -5.06
N LEU A 301 -6.90 -3.03 -5.07
CA LEU A 301 -5.65 -3.46 -4.43
C LEU A 301 -4.49 -3.22 -5.41
N SER A 302 -3.90 -2.05 -5.37
CA SER A 302 -3.04 -1.53 -6.45
C SER A 302 -1.72 -2.27 -6.66
N GLY A 303 -1.19 -2.96 -5.63
CA GLY A 303 0.06 -3.71 -5.72
C GLY A 303 0.31 -4.61 -4.50
N GLY A 304 1.28 -5.52 -4.64
CA GLY A 304 1.69 -6.47 -3.63
C GLY A 304 3.22 -6.62 -3.48
N ASN A 305 3.99 -5.70 -4.04
CA ASN A 305 5.47 -5.77 -4.05
C ASN A 305 6.09 -5.34 -2.71
N MET A 306 5.76 -6.07 -1.66
CA MET A 306 6.34 -5.91 -0.33
C MET A 306 7.54 -6.85 -0.15
N ASP A 307 8.60 -6.39 0.50
CA ASP A 307 9.70 -7.27 0.89
C ASP A 307 9.37 -8.05 2.18
N VAL A 308 10.04 -9.18 2.37
CA VAL A 308 9.74 -10.11 3.47
C VAL A 308 10.06 -9.50 4.84
N ILE A 309 11.07 -8.62 4.93
CA ILE A 309 11.45 -7.96 6.19
C ILE A 309 10.38 -6.96 6.59
N THR A 310 9.93 -6.13 5.65
CA THR A 310 8.82 -5.20 5.86
C THR A 310 7.55 -5.97 6.24
N MET A 311 7.25 -7.07 5.53
CA MET A 311 6.09 -7.92 5.85
C MET A 311 6.15 -8.45 7.29
N SER A 312 7.31 -8.98 7.72
CA SER A 312 7.51 -9.46 9.08
C SER A 312 7.25 -8.36 10.11
N SER A 313 7.78 -7.16 9.87
CA SER A 313 7.57 -6.00 10.76
C SER A 313 6.10 -5.59 10.84
N VAL A 314 5.39 -5.54 9.71
CA VAL A 314 3.96 -5.19 9.67
C VAL A 314 3.12 -6.24 10.39
N VAL A 315 3.41 -7.54 10.19
CA VAL A 315 2.72 -8.63 10.91
C VAL A 315 2.91 -8.48 12.42
N GLN A 316 4.14 -8.29 12.89
CA GLN A 316 4.43 -8.14 14.32
C GLN A 316 3.70 -6.93 14.93
N GLN A 317 3.77 -5.77 14.26
CA GLN A 317 3.08 -4.57 14.72
C GLN A 317 1.55 -4.76 14.73
N GLY A 318 1.00 -5.41 13.72
CA GLY A 318 -0.44 -5.69 13.65
C GLY A 318 -0.92 -6.63 14.77
N LEU A 319 -0.14 -7.65 15.08
CA LEU A 319 -0.44 -8.54 16.23
C LEU A 319 -0.43 -7.77 17.56
N VAL A 320 0.52 -6.83 17.72
CA VAL A 320 0.57 -5.96 18.92
C VAL A 320 -0.63 -5.00 18.94
N GLN A 321 -0.95 -4.34 17.84
CA GLN A 321 -2.11 -3.43 17.76
C GLN A 321 -3.44 -4.14 18.09
N ARG A 322 -3.59 -5.40 17.69
CA ARG A 322 -4.77 -6.21 18.00
C ARG A 322 -4.70 -6.87 19.40
N SER A 323 -3.69 -6.52 20.20
CA SER A 323 -3.44 -7.15 21.52
C SER A 323 -3.39 -8.67 21.47
N ARG A 324 -3.03 -9.24 20.31
CA ARG A 324 -2.76 -10.68 20.16
C ARG A 324 -1.39 -11.06 20.70
N ILE A 325 -0.48 -10.09 20.76
CA ILE A 325 0.80 -10.18 21.44
C ILE A 325 1.00 -8.90 22.25
N PHE A 326 1.32 -9.06 23.53
CA PHE A 326 1.64 -7.95 24.40
C PHE A 326 2.70 -8.35 25.42
N THR A 327 3.41 -7.39 26.00
CA THR A 327 4.42 -7.65 27.04
C THR A 327 4.02 -6.95 28.33
N VAL A 328 4.01 -7.72 29.41
CA VAL A 328 3.88 -7.20 30.77
C VAL A 328 5.23 -7.22 31.49
N SER A 329 5.51 -6.19 32.26
CA SER A 329 6.60 -6.13 33.22
C SER A 329 6.02 -6.20 34.64
N VAL A 330 6.49 -7.15 35.43
CA VAL A 330 6.08 -7.34 36.83
C VAL A 330 7.30 -7.32 37.70
N LEU A 331 7.24 -6.55 38.80
CA LEU A 331 8.26 -6.59 39.86
C LEU A 331 7.90 -7.65 40.88
N LEU A 332 8.77 -8.61 41.10
CA LEU A 332 8.58 -9.76 42.01
C LEU A 332 9.62 -9.76 43.12
N PRO A 333 9.30 -10.32 44.30
CA PRO A 333 10.32 -10.68 45.28
C PRO A 333 11.30 -11.70 44.68
N ASP A 334 12.61 -11.56 44.95
CA ASP A 334 13.61 -12.54 44.53
C ASP A 334 13.55 -13.80 45.41
N LYS A 335 12.55 -14.64 45.12
CA LYS A 335 12.29 -15.89 45.88
C LYS A 335 11.95 -17.04 44.93
N PRO A 336 12.36 -18.27 45.24
CA PRO A 336 11.91 -19.45 44.52
C PRO A 336 10.37 -19.56 44.49
N GLY A 337 9.82 -19.89 43.30
CA GLY A 337 8.40 -20.08 43.07
C GLY A 337 7.64 -18.85 42.51
N GLU A 338 8.13 -17.63 42.65
CA GLU A 338 7.41 -16.44 42.15
C GLU A 338 7.22 -16.46 40.64
N LEU A 339 8.21 -16.92 39.89
CA LEU A 339 8.08 -17.12 38.45
C LEU A 339 6.96 -18.11 38.08
N VAL A 340 6.91 -19.25 38.81
CA VAL A 340 5.89 -20.30 38.62
C VAL A 340 4.50 -19.72 38.90
N ARG A 341 4.37 -18.95 39.98
CA ARG A 341 3.12 -18.31 40.38
C ARG A 341 2.58 -17.40 39.24
N VAL A 342 3.42 -16.52 38.67
CA VAL A 342 3.00 -15.63 37.60
C VAL A 342 2.64 -16.42 36.34
N ALA A 343 3.46 -17.40 35.95
CA ALA A 343 3.19 -18.24 34.80
C ALA A 343 1.88 -19.05 34.94
N SER A 344 1.57 -19.54 36.17
CA SER A 344 0.32 -20.24 36.43
C SER A 344 -0.91 -19.32 36.26
N ILE A 345 -0.86 -18.08 36.76
CA ILE A 345 -1.96 -17.12 36.59
C ILE A 345 -2.23 -16.86 35.11
N ILE A 346 -1.17 -16.67 34.30
CA ILE A 346 -1.29 -16.46 32.86
C ILE A 346 -1.90 -17.69 32.17
N ALA A 347 -1.43 -18.89 32.55
CA ALA A 347 -1.92 -20.13 31.97
C ALA A 347 -3.38 -20.42 32.38
N GLU A 348 -3.81 -20.13 33.61
CA GLU A 348 -5.20 -20.22 34.07
C GLU A 348 -6.12 -19.22 33.38
N ALA A 349 -5.56 -18.13 32.82
CA ALA A 349 -6.25 -17.20 31.97
C ALA A 349 -6.20 -17.60 30.50
N ASN A 350 -5.68 -18.76 30.13
CA ASN A 350 -5.43 -19.21 28.75
C ASN A 350 -4.44 -18.32 27.94
N GLY A 351 -3.61 -17.52 28.62
CA GLY A 351 -2.51 -16.79 27.98
C GLY A 351 -1.34 -17.72 27.66
N ASN A 352 -0.78 -17.62 26.45
CA ASN A 352 0.40 -18.40 26.06
C ASN A 352 1.67 -17.54 26.18
N VAL A 353 2.64 -17.98 26.99
CA VAL A 353 3.91 -17.26 27.13
C VAL A 353 4.83 -17.61 25.98
N ILE A 354 5.16 -16.61 25.15
CA ILE A 354 6.07 -16.75 23.99
C ILE A 354 7.51 -16.31 24.29
N LYS A 355 7.70 -15.38 25.22
CA LYS A 355 9.03 -14.92 25.63
C LYS A 355 9.03 -14.53 27.10
N LEU A 356 10.12 -14.84 27.79
CA LEU A 356 10.27 -14.52 29.20
C LEU A 356 11.70 -13.99 29.40
N GLU A 357 11.80 -12.84 30.06
CA GLU A 357 13.05 -12.21 30.46
C GLU A 357 13.02 -12.00 31.98
N HIS A 358 13.93 -12.64 32.68
CA HIS A 358 14.09 -12.52 34.13
C HIS A 358 15.33 -11.69 34.43
N ASN A 359 15.16 -10.44 34.84
CA ASN A 359 16.24 -9.50 35.06
C ASN A 359 16.46 -9.23 36.55
N GLN A 360 17.56 -9.78 37.11
CA GLN A 360 17.94 -9.63 38.49
C GLN A 360 18.74 -8.34 38.80
N PHE A 361 19.14 -7.59 37.74
CA PHE A 361 20.07 -6.47 37.90
C PHE A 361 19.39 -5.10 37.74
N VAL A 362 18.08 -5.01 37.83
CA VAL A 362 17.30 -3.76 37.65
C VAL A 362 17.50 -2.77 38.81
N SER A 363 17.92 -3.24 39.99
CA SER A 363 18.15 -2.40 41.17
C SER A 363 19.49 -2.68 41.81
N ILE A 364 20.27 -1.60 42.12
CA ILE A 364 21.50 -1.67 42.89
C ILE A 364 21.25 -2.15 44.33
N ASN A 365 20.04 -1.98 44.84
CA ASN A 365 19.62 -2.44 46.15
C ASN A 365 19.00 -3.83 46.03
N ARG A 366 19.83 -4.87 46.11
CA ARG A 366 19.45 -6.31 46.07
C ARG A 366 18.41 -6.76 47.12
N LYS A 367 17.86 -5.83 47.88
CA LYS A 367 16.88 -6.14 48.90
C LYS A 367 15.48 -6.28 48.33
N ALA A 368 15.24 -6.94 47.27
CA ALA A 368 13.92 -7.47 47.16
C ALA A 368 13.19 -7.56 45.82
N THR A 369 13.58 -6.99 44.74
CA THR A 369 12.73 -7.10 43.53
C THR A 369 13.52 -7.43 42.30
N VAL A 370 13.05 -8.43 41.54
CA VAL A 370 13.48 -8.75 40.20
C VAL A 370 12.40 -8.30 39.22
N GLU A 371 12.79 -7.87 38.06
CA GLU A 371 11.83 -7.57 36.98
C GLU A 371 11.64 -8.83 36.12
N LEU A 372 10.38 -9.23 35.98
CA LEU A 372 9.98 -10.28 35.05
C LEU A 372 9.23 -9.64 33.91
N ARG A 373 9.79 -9.71 32.67
CA ARG A 373 9.10 -9.31 31.45
C ARG A 373 8.59 -10.53 30.72
N ILE A 374 7.31 -10.55 30.45
CA ILE A 374 6.64 -11.69 29.85
C ILE A 374 5.91 -11.20 28.60
N THR A 375 6.27 -11.74 27.45
CA THR A 375 5.52 -11.53 26.21
C THR A 375 4.50 -12.66 26.07
N ILE A 376 3.24 -12.29 25.96
CA ILE A 376 2.09 -13.17 26.04
C ILE A 376 1.33 -13.09 24.72
N GLU A 377 0.95 -14.25 24.18
CA GLU A 377 -0.04 -14.38 23.13
C GLU A 377 -1.44 -14.45 23.73
N ALA A 378 -2.38 -13.69 23.19
CA ALA A 378 -3.76 -13.60 23.63
C ALA A 378 -4.72 -13.59 22.41
N PHE A 379 -6.02 -13.69 22.67
CA PHE A 379 -7.04 -13.69 21.61
C PHE A 379 -7.43 -12.27 21.14
N GLY A 380 -6.99 -11.22 21.84
CA GLY A 380 -7.30 -9.84 21.51
C GLY A 380 -7.38 -8.95 22.75
N HIS A 381 -8.00 -7.78 22.62
CA HIS A 381 -8.03 -6.74 23.66
C HIS A 381 -8.69 -7.22 24.94
N GLU A 382 -9.89 -7.81 24.86
CA GLU A 382 -10.63 -8.28 26.03
C GLU A 382 -9.86 -9.35 26.79
N HIS A 383 -9.25 -10.30 26.10
CA HIS A 383 -8.47 -11.36 26.72
C HIS A 383 -7.16 -10.83 27.35
N LYS A 384 -6.51 -9.86 26.70
CA LYS A 384 -5.36 -9.16 27.28
C LYS A 384 -5.75 -8.51 28.62
N ASP A 385 -6.88 -7.80 28.64
CA ASP A 385 -7.37 -7.10 29.82
C ASP A 385 -7.73 -8.09 30.93
N GLU A 386 -8.37 -9.23 30.62
CA GLU A 386 -8.63 -10.33 31.56
C GLU A 386 -7.34 -10.86 32.22
N ILE A 387 -6.28 -11.08 31.38
CA ILE A 387 -4.97 -11.56 31.92
C ILE A 387 -4.36 -10.52 32.88
N VAL A 388 -4.41 -9.24 32.50
CA VAL A 388 -3.89 -8.14 33.33
C VAL A 388 -4.65 -8.06 34.64
N ASP A 389 -5.98 -8.10 34.63
CA ASP A 389 -6.87 -8.06 35.80
C ASP A 389 -6.58 -9.23 36.75
N LYS A 390 -6.38 -10.45 36.26
CA LYS A 390 -6.02 -11.61 37.08
C LYS A 390 -4.65 -11.45 37.76
N LEU A 391 -3.69 -10.86 37.05
CA LEU A 391 -2.39 -10.55 37.64
C LEU A 391 -2.53 -9.51 38.78
N GLU A 392 -3.35 -8.46 38.56
CA GLU A 392 -3.62 -7.44 39.59
C GLU A 392 -4.37 -8.01 40.79
N ALA A 393 -5.38 -8.83 40.57
CA ALA A 393 -6.13 -9.51 41.64
C ALA A 393 -5.24 -10.42 42.48
N ALA A 394 -4.17 -10.97 41.93
CA ALA A 394 -3.16 -11.73 42.65
C ALA A 394 -2.16 -10.87 43.44
N GLY A 395 -2.37 -9.55 43.49
CA GLY A 395 -1.52 -8.59 44.22
C GLY A 395 -0.25 -8.19 43.46
N LEU A 396 -0.18 -8.51 42.17
CA LEU A 396 0.90 -8.08 41.27
C LEU A 396 0.58 -6.68 40.72
N ARG A 397 1.61 -5.98 40.21
CA ARG A 397 1.45 -4.67 39.56
C ARG A 397 2.00 -4.73 38.15
N PRO A 398 1.26 -5.36 37.24
CA PRO A 398 1.71 -5.47 35.86
C PRO A 398 1.75 -4.09 35.19
N ARG A 399 2.77 -3.86 34.36
CA ARG A 399 2.88 -2.69 33.48
C ARG A 399 3.01 -3.17 32.08
N ILE A 400 2.15 -2.66 31.18
CA ILE A 400 2.32 -2.91 29.74
C ILE A 400 3.56 -2.18 29.26
N VAL A 401 4.46 -2.89 28.63
CA VAL A 401 5.70 -2.35 28.08
C VAL A 401 5.81 -2.66 26.60
N LYS A 402 6.71 -1.94 25.91
CA LYS A 402 6.93 -2.16 24.48
C LYS A 402 7.33 -3.62 24.21
N VAL A 403 6.69 -4.21 23.23
CA VAL A 403 6.99 -5.58 22.80
C VAL A 403 8.35 -5.58 22.09
N ASN A 404 9.27 -6.43 22.53
CA ASN A 404 10.54 -6.72 21.89
C ASN A 404 10.54 -8.22 21.52
N ILE A 405 10.08 -8.51 20.31
CA ILE A 405 10.07 -9.88 19.77
C ILE A 405 11.38 -10.13 19.00
#